data_baf7f91cc8b397845e9f968d1c98a965
#
_entry.id   baf7f91cc8b397845e9f968d1c98a965
#
_cell.length_a   1.000
_cell.length_b   1.000
_cell.length_c   1.000
_cell.angle_alpha   90.00
_cell.angle_beta   90.00
_cell.angle_gamma   90.00
#
_symmetry.space_group_name_H-M   'P 1'
#
loop_
_entity.id
_entity.type
_entity.pdbx_description
1 polymer ?
#
loop_
_entity_poly.entity_id
_entity_poly.type
_entity_poly.pdbx_seq_one_letter_code
_entity_poly.pdbx_strand_id
1 'polypeptide(L)'
;YCTDCHNSDTSPAAGGAGANGPHGSAYNHILERNLNVGDNNVGTNFGQMYALCFKCHSQASILGNQSFPLHLRHIDNEDTSCSVCHDPHGVSATQGNVVNNSHLINFDTSVVLPNSNGVRRFEDRGTFQGACYLRCHNKNHDPSKGTGDY
;
A
#
# COMPACT_ATOMS: atom_id res chain seq x y z
N TYR A 1 -0.24 8.94 -14.36
CA TYR A 1 -0.35 8.15 -15.60
C TYR A 1 0.27 6.77 -15.38
N CYS A 2 -0.09 5.79 -16.22
CA CYS A 2 0.52 4.44 -16.16
C CYS A 2 2.05 4.52 -16.24
N THR A 3 2.56 5.43 -17.05
CA THR A 3 4.01 5.66 -17.25
C THR A 3 4.71 6.31 -16.05
N ASP A 4 4.00 6.75 -15.04
CA ASP A 4 4.63 7.25 -13.80
C ASP A 4 5.21 6.10 -12.96
N CYS A 5 4.64 4.91 -13.14
CA CYS A 5 5.09 3.68 -12.49
C CYS A 5 5.70 2.68 -13.49
N HIS A 6 5.04 2.48 -14.66
CA HIS A 6 5.49 1.57 -15.71
C HIS A 6 6.38 2.29 -16.71
N ASN A 7 7.69 2.18 -16.50
CA ASN A 7 8.70 2.85 -17.30
C ASN A 7 9.99 2.01 -17.30
N SER A 8 10.93 2.34 -18.20
CA SER A 8 12.26 1.76 -18.15
C SER A 8 13.01 2.22 -16.90
N ASP A 9 13.63 1.28 -16.20
CA ASP A 9 14.49 1.54 -15.04
C ASP A 9 15.81 2.26 -15.41
N THR A 10 16.09 2.38 -16.71
CA THR A 10 17.22 3.15 -17.26
C THR A 10 16.80 4.47 -17.90
N SER A 11 15.51 4.84 -17.80
CA SER A 11 14.99 6.08 -18.37
C SER A 11 15.56 7.32 -17.68
N PRO A 12 15.48 8.51 -18.30
CA PRO A 12 15.83 9.77 -17.63
C PRO A 12 15.01 10.03 -16.36
N ALA A 13 13.76 9.58 -16.29
CA ALA A 13 12.93 9.68 -15.08
C ALA A 13 13.45 8.80 -13.92
N ALA A 14 14.11 7.69 -14.26
CA ALA A 14 14.81 6.84 -13.29
C ALA A 14 16.23 7.33 -12.95
N GLY A 15 16.70 8.38 -13.63
CA GLY A 15 18.06 8.91 -13.50
C GLY A 15 19.08 8.35 -14.49
N GLY A 16 18.63 7.58 -15.49
CA GLY A 16 19.46 6.98 -16.51
C GLY A 16 19.49 7.78 -17.83
N ALA A 17 20.03 7.17 -18.89
CA ALA A 17 20.10 7.72 -20.24
C ALA A 17 19.38 6.84 -21.28
N GLY A 18 18.61 5.87 -20.84
CA GLY A 18 17.86 4.96 -21.70
C GLY A 18 16.58 5.58 -22.25
N ALA A 19 15.82 4.78 -22.98
CA ALA A 19 14.56 5.21 -23.58
C ALA A 19 13.49 5.51 -22.52
N ASN A 20 12.65 6.51 -22.77
CA ASN A 20 11.43 6.73 -22.02
C ASN A 20 10.36 5.72 -22.43
N GLY A 21 9.50 5.38 -21.48
CA GLY A 21 8.37 4.48 -21.69
C GLY A 21 8.67 3.03 -21.26
N PRO A 22 7.68 2.15 -21.32
CA PRO A 22 7.76 0.79 -20.80
C PRO A 22 8.45 -0.16 -21.79
N HIS A 23 9.69 0.14 -22.19
CA HIS A 23 10.46 -0.64 -23.16
C HIS A 23 11.24 -1.81 -22.54
N GLY A 24 11.36 -1.86 -21.23
CA GLY A 24 12.05 -2.90 -20.49
C GLY A 24 12.49 -2.38 -19.12
N SER A 25 12.58 -3.28 -18.15
CA SER A 25 13.03 -2.99 -16.81
C SER A 25 13.53 -4.27 -16.15
N ALA A 26 14.51 -4.16 -15.27
CA ALA A 26 14.95 -5.24 -14.39
C ALA A 26 13.89 -5.58 -13.31
N TYR A 27 12.95 -4.67 -13.07
CA TYR A 27 11.86 -4.88 -12.10
C TYR A 27 10.64 -5.52 -12.76
N ASN A 28 9.97 -6.41 -12.04
CA ASN A 28 8.75 -7.06 -12.49
C ASN A 28 7.70 -6.02 -12.94
N HIS A 29 6.82 -6.43 -13.86
CA HIS A 29 5.74 -5.58 -14.41
C HIS A 29 6.22 -4.33 -15.13
N ILE A 30 7.49 -4.29 -15.57
CA ILE A 30 8.13 -3.14 -16.21
C ILE A 30 8.00 -1.90 -15.32
N LEU A 31 8.27 -2.05 -14.03
CA LEU A 31 8.27 -0.94 -13.09
C LEU A 31 9.55 -0.13 -13.21
N GLU A 32 9.45 1.20 -13.06
CA GLU A 32 10.62 2.09 -13.11
C GLU A 32 11.58 1.86 -11.95
N ARG A 33 11.06 1.46 -10.80
CA ARG A 33 11.80 1.24 -9.55
C ARG A 33 11.31 -0.01 -8.85
N ASN A 34 12.08 -0.47 -7.88
CA ASN A 34 11.71 -1.64 -7.10
C ASN A 34 10.41 -1.42 -6.31
N LEU A 35 9.60 -2.47 -6.29
CA LEU A 35 8.42 -2.58 -5.43
C LEU A 35 8.29 -4.02 -4.93
N ASN A 36 8.54 -4.23 -3.65
CA ASN A 36 8.19 -5.48 -3.01
C ASN A 36 6.67 -5.53 -2.78
N VAL A 37 6.05 -6.57 -3.28
CA VAL A 37 4.60 -6.80 -3.15
C VAL A 37 4.32 -7.99 -2.26
N GLY A 38 3.06 -8.12 -1.81
CA GLY A 38 2.64 -9.22 -0.96
C GLY A 38 2.92 -8.97 0.51
N ASP A 39 2.95 -10.06 1.26
CA ASP A 39 3.08 -10.08 2.71
C ASP A 39 4.41 -10.72 3.13
N ASN A 40 4.81 -10.57 4.41
CA ASN A 40 6.06 -11.06 4.95
C ASN A 40 7.32 -10.50 4.24
N ASN A 41 7.31 -9.23 3.93
CA ASN A 41 8.44 -8.51 3.33
C ASN A 41 9.48 -8.13 4.40
N VAL A 42 10.11 -9.11 5.00
CA VAL A 42 11.11 -8.92 6.05
C VAL A 42 12.28 -8.07 5.56
N GLY A 43 12.62 -7.03 6.29
CA GLY A 43 13.76 -6.17 6.00
C GLY A 43 13.54 -4.73 6.45
N THR A 44 14.64 -3.99 6.60
CA THR A 44 14.61 -2.60 7.10
C THR A 44 14.99 -1.56 6.04
N ASN A 45 15.39 -1.99 4.85
CA ASN A 45 15.72 -1.06 3.76
C ASN A 45 14.46 -0.67 2.98
N PHE A 46 13.50 -0.07 3.66
CA PHE A 46 12.21 0.32 3.08
C PHE A 46 12.35 1.25 1.88
N GLY A 47 13.37 2.12 1.88
CA GLY A 47 13.66 3.02 0.76
C GLY A 47 13.96 2.27 -0.55
N GLN A 48 14.58 1.10 -0.46
CA GLN A 48 14.82 0.23 -1.62
C GLN A 48 13.63 -0.69 -1.89
N MET A 49 13.03 -1.26 -0.85
CA MET A 49 11.92 -2.20 -0.98
C MET A 49 10.69 -1.56 -1.66
N TYR A 50 10.45 -0.28 -1.36
CA TYR A 50 9.28 0.47 -1.83
C TYR A 50 9.69 1.73 -2.61
N ALA A 51 10.83 1.68 -3.33
CA ALA A 51 11.38 2.80 -4.07
C ALA A 51 10.39 3.41 -5.09
N LEU A 52 9.51 2.58 -5.65
CA LEU A 52 8.48 3.05 -6.56
C LEU A 52 7.47 3.97 -5.85
N CYS A 53 6.99 3.58 -4.67
CA CYS A 53 6.04 4.39 -3.89
C CYS A 53 6.70 5.68 -3.40
N PHE A 54 7.93 5.59 -2.94
CA PHE A 54 8.71 6.74 -2.44
C PHE A 54 9.23 7.66 -3.54
N LYS A 55 8.99 7.37 -4.80
CA LYS A 55 9.16 8.33 -5.90
C LYS A 55 8.24 9.57 -5.72
N CYS A 56 7.04 9.37 -5.18
CA CYS A 56 6.02 10.41 -5.00
C CYS A 56 5.69 10.65 -3.53
N HIS A 57 5.79 9.63 -2.68
CA HIS A 57 5.47 9.71 -1.26
C HIS A 57 6.72 9.94 -0.42
N SER A 58 6.62 10.78 0.62
CA SER A 58 7.71 10.96 1.58
C SER A 58 7.84 9.74 2.48
N GLN A 59 8.95 9.01 2.36
CA GLN A 59 9.27 7.89 3.24
C GLN A 59 9.23 8.32 4.71
N ALA A 60 9.83 9.46 5.05
CA ALA A 60 9.87 9.98 6.42
C ALA A 60 8.47 10.27 6.97
N SER A 61 7.57 10.77 6.12
CA SER A 61 6.18 11.03 6.53
C SER A 61 5.41 9.73 6.77
N ILE A 62 5.54 8.75 5.86
CA ILE A 62 4.85 7.47 5.96
C ILE A 62 5.35 6.69 7.19
N LEU A 63 6.66 6.46 7.30
CA LEU A 63 7.25 5.72 8.42
C LEU A 63 7.24 6.52 9.73
N GLY A 64 7.09 7.84 9.66
CA GLY A 64 6.86 8.72 10.81
C GLY A 64 5.40 8.77 11.27
N ASN A 65 4.52 7.97 10.68
CA ASN A 65 3.08 7.91 11.02
C ASN A 65 2.35 9.25 10.89
N GLN A 66 2.77 10.11 9.94
CA GLN A 66 2.21 11.47 9.80
C GLN A 66 0.92 11.53 8.96
N SER A 67 0.50 10.41 8.39
CA SER A 67 -0.75 10.31 7.62
C SER A 67 -1.69 9.26 8.19
N PHE A 68 -1.15 8.10 8.53
CA PHE A 68 -1.85 7.02 9.22
C PHE A 68 -1.00 6.62 10.43
N PRO A 69 -1.52 6.64 11.65
CA PRO A 69 -0.70 6.52 12.86
C PRO A 69 -0.09 5.14 13.09
N LEU A 70 -0.42 4.17 12.25
CA LEU A 70 0.05 2.78 12.36
C LEU A 70 0.82 2.29 11.12
N HIS A 71 1.25 3.17 10.19
CA HIS A 71 2.04 2.77 9.03
C HIS A 71 3.30 1.99 9.43
N LEU A 72 4.11 2.57 10.32
CA LEU A 72 5.35 1.93 10.76
C LEU A 72 5.09 0.56 11.37
N ARG A 73 4.04 0.44 12.19
CA ARG A 73 3.68 -0.84 12.80
C ARG A 73 3.40 -1.91 11.76
N HIS A 74 2.61 -1.61 10.73
CA HIS A 74 2.25 -2.60 9.72
C HIS A 74 3.42 -2.92 8.81
N ILE A 75 4.21 -1.91 8.42
CA ILE A 75 5.32 -2.07 7.47
C ILE A 75 6.53 -2.75 8.13
N ASP A 76 6.88 -2.36 9.36
CA ASP A 76 8.09 -2.79 10.05
C ASP A 76 7.85 -4.00 10.98
N ASN A 77 6.80 -3.96 11.80
CA ASN A 77 6.58 -5.01 12.80
C ASN A 77 5.76 -6.20 12.26
N GLU A 78 4.92 -5.97 11.26
CA GLU A 78 4.07 -7.00 10.65
C GLU A 78 4.57 -7.36 9.23
N ASP A 79 5.69 -6.80 8.78
CA ASP A 79 6.32 -7.04 7.47
C ASP A 79 5.37 -6.90 6.26
N THR A 80 4.33 -6.07 6.41
CA THR A 80 3.25 -5.90 5.43
C THR A 80 3.61 -4.86 4.39
N SER A 81 3.58 -5.22 3.10
CA SER A 81 3.87 -4.26 2.03
C SER A 81 2.74 -3.26 1.79
N CYS A 82 3.09 -2.14 1.14
CA CYS A 82 2.12 -1.11 0.75
C CYS A 82 0.98 -1.71 -0.09
N SER A 83 1.27 -2.64 -0.98
CA SER A 83 0.31 -3.26 -1.89
C SER A 83 -0.66 -4.24 -1.23
N VAL A 84 -0.43 -4.65 0.02
CA VAL A 84 -1.41 -5.46 0.76
C VAL A 84 -2.65 -4.64 1.12
N CYS A 85 -2.47 -3.33 1.34
CA CYS A 85 -3.56 -2.42 1.67
C CYS A 85 -3.95 -1.51 0.50
N HIS A 86 -2.97 -1.00 -0.26
CA HIS A 86 -3.17 -0.01 -1.32
C HIS A 86 -3.05 -0.62 -2.71
N ASP A 87 -4.02 -0.35 -3.57
CA ASP A 87 -3.94 -0.68 -4.99
C ASP A 87 -3.72 0.59 -5.82
N PRO A 88 -2.53 0.75 -6.43
CA PRO A 88 -2.23 1.93 -7.25
C PRO A 88 -3.07 2.01 -8.53
N HIS A 89 -3.73 0.92 -8.94
CA HIS A 89 -4.64 0.90 -10.08
C HIS A 89 -6.04 1.40 -9.72
N GLY A 90 -6.32 1.61 -8.45
CA GLY A 90 -7.54 2.22 -7.96
C GLY A 90 -8.54 1.27 -7.32
N VAL A 91 -9.61 1.84 -6.86
CA VAL A 91 -10.74 1.14 -6.24
C VAL A 91 -11.99 1.41 -7.07
N SER A 92 -12.74 0.37 -7.42
CA SER A 92 -13.97 0.53 -8.19
C SER A 92 -15.03 1.29 -7.39
N ALA A 93 -15.90 2.04 -8.08
CA ALA A 93 -16.98 2.79 -7.44
C ALA A 93 -17.99 1.91 -6.68
N THR A 94 -17.99 0.60 -6.94
CA THR A 94 -18.82 -0.36 -6.21
C THR A 94 -18.18 -0.84 -4.89
N GLN A 95 -16.86 -0.69 -4.75
CA GLN A 95 -16.08 -1.13 -3.61
C GLN A 95 -15.67 0.02 -2.69
N GLY A 96 -15.50 1.22 -3.26
CA GLY A 96 -15.01 2.37 -2.52
C GLY A 96 -15.73 3.67 -2.83
N ASN A 97 -15.63 4.61 -1.91
CA ASN A 97 -16.11 5.98 -2.01
C ASN A 97 -15.26 6.88 -1.09
N VAL A 98 -15.66 8.12 -0.86
CA VAL A 98 -14.92 9.06 -0.01
C VAL A 98 -14.84 8.67 1.48
N VAL A 99 -15.62 7.70 1.91
CA VAL A 99 -15.62 7.19 3.28
C VAL A 99 -15.10 5.76 3.34
N ASN A 100 -15.65 4.86 2.52
CA ASN A 100 -15.27 3.45 2.53
C ASN A 100 -14.17 3.20 1.51
N ASN A 101 -13.11 2.53 1.91
CA ASN A 101 -11.95 2.20 1.07
C ASN A 101 -11.39 3.43 0.32
N SER A 102 -11.41 4.60 0.96
CA SER A 102 -10.70 5.80 0.48
C SER A 102 -9.19 5.58 0.45
N HIS A 103 -8.41 6.54 -0.02
CA HIS A 103 -6.93 6.46 -0.07
C HIS A 103 -6.38 5.25 -0.86
N LEU A 104 -7.09 4.83 -1.92
CA LEU A 104 -6.75 3.65 -2.73
C LEU A 104 -6.71 2.34 -1.92
N ILE A 105 -7.44 2.25 -0.83
CA ILE A 105 -7.53 1.01 -0.06
C ILE A 105 -8.33 -0.02 -0.85
N ASN A 106 -7.63 -1.02 -1.36
CA ASN A 106 -8.17 -2.19 -2.04
C ASN A 106 -7.34 -3.40 -1.60
N PHE A 107 -7.72 -3.99 -0.51
CA PHE A 107 -6.95 -5.03 0.17
C PHE A 107 -6.67 -6.23 -0.72
N ASP A 108 -5.42 -6.71 -0.70
CA ASP A 108 -5.05 -7.98 -1.30
C ASP A 108 -5.83 -9.12 -0.62
N THR A 109 -6.69 -9.74 -1.41
CA THR A 109 -7.62 -10.78 -0.90
C THR A 109 -6.94 -12.10 -0.59
N SER A 110 -5.70 -12.28 -1.02
CA SER A 110 -4.90 -13.46 -0.68
C SER A 110 -4.31 -13.37 0.72
N VAL A 111 -4.15 -12.15 1.24
CA VAL A 111 -3.57 -11.85 2.57
C VAL A 111 -4.64 -11.39 3.55
N VAL A 112 -5.47 -10.44 3.14
CA VAL A 112 -6.46 -9.80 3.99
C VAL A 112 -7.82 -10.46 3.82
N LEU A 113 -8.28 -11.12 4.85
CA LEU A 113 -9.54 -11.84 4.89
C LEU A 113 -10.66 -10.99 5.53
N PRO A 114 -11.94 -11.30 5.26
CA PRO A 114 -13.03 -10.74 6.02
C PRO A 114 -12.88 -11.03 7.53
N ASN A 115 -13.32 -10.10 8.36
CA ASN A 115 -13.37 -10.30 9.81
C ASN A 115 -14.41 -11.38 10.21
N SER A 116 -14.56 -11.63 11.49
CA SER A 116 -15.52 -12.63 12.02
C SER A 116 -16.97 -12.37 11.65
N ASN A 117 -17.31 -11.16 11.23
CA ASN A 117 -18.64 -10.76 10.78
C ASN A 117 -18.80 -10.80 9.25
N GLY A 118 -17.79 -11.33 8.53
CA GLY A 118 -17.80 -11.42 7.07
C GLY A 118 -17.52 -10.09 6.35
N VAL A 119 -16.98 -9.08 7.05
CA VAL A 119 -16.69 -7.75 6.50
C VAL A 119 -15.20 -7.60 6.21
N ARG A 120 -14.86 -7.06 5.02
CA ARG A 120 -13.52 -6.56 4.67
C ARG A 120 -13.67 -5.16 4.10
N ARG A 121 -13.27 -4.16 4.86
CA ARG A 121 -13.46 -2.75 4.54
C ARG A 121 -12.55 -1.89 5.39
N PHE A 122 -12.10 -0.77 4.83
CA PHE A 122 -11.61 0.39 5.55
C PHE A 122 -12.70 1.48 5.59
N GLU A 123 -12.79 2.19 6.68
CA GLU A 123 -13.69 3.34 6.87
C GLU A 123 -12.86 4.54 7.31
N ASP A 124 -12.87 5.58 6.46
CA ASP A 124 -12.24 6.86 6.77
C ASP A 124 -13.16 7.67 7.68
N ARG A 125 -12.64 8.12 8.80
CA ARG A 125 -13.36 8.95 9.79
C ARG A 125 -12.71 10.33 9.96
N GLY A 126 -11.82 10.70 9.04
CA GLY A 126 -11.12 11.96 9.02
C GLY A 126 -9.64 11.84 9.39
N THR A 127 -9.00 12.98 9.56
CA THR A 127 -7.54 13.04 9.78
C THR A 127 -7.13 12.25 11.02
N PHE A 128 -6.24 11.28 10.84
CA PHE A 128 -5.75 10.37 11.87
C PHE A 128 -6.84 9.53 12.56
N GLN A 129 -7.97 9.36 11.92
CA GLN A 129 -9.07 8.55 12.45
C GLN A 129 -9.60 7.63 11.37
N GLY A 130 -9.83 6.39 11.72
CA GLY A 130 -10.37 5.42 10.81
C GLY A 130 -10.69 4.09 11.49
N ALA A 131 -11.26 3.18 10.71
CA ALA A 131 -11.60 1.86 11.19
C ALA A 131 -11.35 0.79 10.14
N CYS A 132 -10.69 -0.28 10.54
CA CYS A 132 -10.48 -1.45 9.73
C CYS A 132 -11.40 -2.59 10.15
N TYR A 133 -12.15 -3.11 9.20
CA TYR A 133 -13.01 -4.29 9.35
C TYR A 133 -12.39 -5.41 8.51
N LEU A 134 -11.52 -6.21 9.09
CA LEU A 134 -10.79 -7.25 8.37
C LEU A 134 -10.15 -8.26 9.31
N ARG A 135 -9.55 -9.31 8.77
CA ARG A 135 -8.63 -10.20 9.48
C ARG A 135 -7.32 -10.32 8.72
N CYS A 136 -6.20 -10.06 9.40
CA CYS A 136 -4.85 -10.19 8.87
C CYS A 136 -3.95 -10.79 9.97
N HIS A 137 -2.97 -11.67 9.62
CA HIS A 137 -2.07 -12.34 10.57
C HIS A 137 -2.80 -12.93 11.80
N ASN A 138 -3.96 -13.55 11.59
CA ASN A 138 -4.84 -14.07 12.64
C ASN A 138 -5.38 -13.00 13.62
N LYS A 139 -5.17 -11.71 13.36
CA LYS A 139 -5.79 -10.61 14.10
C LYS A 139 -7.11 -10.23 13.45
N ASN A 140 -8.17 -10.27 14.23
CA ASN A 140 -9.48 -9.82 13.81
C ASN A 140 -9.65 -8.35 14.19
N HIS A 141 -9.84 -7.51 13.17
CA HIS A 141 -10.15 -6.09 13.32
C HIS A 141 -11.68 -5.93 13.23
N ASP A 142 -12.28 -5.55 14.31
CA ASP A 142 -13.72 -5.34 14.43
C ASP A 142 -14.00 -4.16 15.37
N PRO A 143 -14.22 -2.97 14.83
CA PRO A 143 -14.51 -1.78 15.64
C PRO A 143 -15.69 -1.94 16.58
N SER A 144 -16.67 -2.78 16.24
CA SER A 144 -17.80 -3.05 17.13
C SER A 144 -17.41 -3.81 18.41
N LYS A 145 -16.20 -4.39 18.41
CA LYS A 145 -15.61 -5.12 19.55
C LYS A 145 -14.38 -4.41 20.13
N GLY A 146 -14.18 -3.15 19.78
CA GLY A 146 -13.07 -2.33 20.27
C GLY A 146 -11.72 -2.68 19.68
N THR A 147 -11.67 -3.26 18.47
CA THR A 147 -10.43 -3.56 17.73
C THR A 147 -10.54 -3.03 16.32
N GLY A 148 -9.42 -2.46 15.79
CA GLY A 148 -9.39 -1.95 14.42
C GLY A 148 -9.75 -0.46 14.27
N ASP A 149 -10.08 0.24 15.34
CA ASP A 149 -10.15 1.71 15.39
C ASP A 149 -8.77 2.30 15.66
N TYR A 150 -8.52 3.52 15.16
CA TYR A 150 -7.32 4.34 15.45
C TYR A 150 -7.65 5.82 15.39
#